data_62b37c98d10ca89d11019896035e50ad
#
_entry.id   62b37c98d10ca89d11019896035e50ad
#
_cell.length_a   1.000
_cell.length_b   1.000
_cell.length_c   1.000
_cell.angle_alpha   90.00
_cell.angle_beta   90.00
_cell.angle_gamma   90.00
#
_symmetry.space_group_name_H-M   'P 1'
#
loop_
_entity.id
_entity.type
_entity.pdbx_description
1 polymer ?
#
loop_
_entity_poly.entity_id
_entity_poly.type
_entity_poly.pdbx_seq_one_letter_code
_entity_poly.pdbx_strand_id
1 'polypeptide(L)'
;TEPASGSDVANIATTARRDGNDYVLDGEKTWISNGGIADLYVVFARTGEAPGARGLSAFIVEGGQPGFAIAERLEVIAPHPLARLRFDNCRVPASAMVGKPGEGFKVAMATLDVFRTTVGAAALGFARRAMAETAKRASSRELFGAPLAELQMVQGHLADMALDIDAAALLVYRAAWTKDQGAARVSREAAMAKLYATEAAQRVIDTAVQLHGGDGVRSGHPVEMLYREIRALRIYEGASDVQKIIIARAILSELSGANA
;
A
#
# COMPACT_ATOMS: atom_id res chain seq x y z
N THR A 1 -7.72 8.51 -2.66
CA THR A 1 -8.56 7.77 -3.62
C THR A 1 -9.98 8.28 -3.57
N GLU A 2 -10.62 8.39 -4.73
CA GLU A 2 -12.01 8.80 -4.92
C GLU A 2 -12.74 7.74 -5.77
N PRO A 3 -14.08 7.73 -5.81
CA PRO A 3 -14.82 6.74 -6.60
C PRO A 3 -14.39 6.68 -8.08
N ALA A 4 -14.02 7.81 -8.68
CA ALA A 4 -13.60 7.90 -10.08
C ALA A 4 -12.06 8.01 -10.26
N SER A 5 -11.26 8.09 -9.20
CA SER A 5 -9.82 8.35 -9.29
C SER A 5 -9.05 7.62 -8.18
N GLY A 6 -8.29 6.60 -8.56
CA GLY A 6 -7.39 5.86 -7.67
C GLY A 6 -5.94 5.96 -8.13
N SER A 7 -5.55 5.19 -9.16
CA SER A 7 -4.18 5.23 -9.72
C SER A 7 -3.84 6.58 -10.37
N ASP A 8 -4.83 7.29 -10.92
CA ASP A 8 -4.68 8.64 -11.44
C ASP A 8 -4.94 9.69 -10.34
N VAL A 9 -4.02 9.77 -9.40
CA VAL A 9 -4.14 10.66 -8.22
C VAL A 9 -4.14 12.15 -8.57
N ALA A 10 -3.69 12.54 -9.76
CA ALA A 10 -3.74 13.93 -10.21
C ALA A 10 -5.14 14.38 -10.62
N ASN A 11 -6.06 13.43 -10.84
CA ASN A 11 -7.41 13.68 -11.37
C ASN A 11 -8.50 13.56 -10.29
N ILE A 12 -8.16 13.81 -9.02
CA ILE A 12 -9.17 13.88 -7.94
C ILE A 12 -10.12 15.06 -8.16
N ALA A 13 -11.38 14.86 -7.78
CA ALA A 13 -12.47 15.82 -7.97
C ALA A 13 -12.86 16.58 -6.69
N THR A 14 -12.54 16.05 -5.50
CA THR A 14 -12.78 16.75 -4.23
C THR A 14 -12.18 18.15 -4.29
N THR A 15 -12.95 19.17 -3.99
CA THR A 15 -12.54 20.58 -4.03
C THR A 15 -12.30 21.16 -2.64
N ALA A 16 -11.47 22.18 -2.56
CA ALA A 16 -11.30 23.03 -1.38
C ALA A 16 -11.32 24.50 -1.83
N ARG A 17 -12.45 25.12 -1.69
CA ARG A 17 -12.65 26.54 -2.06
C ARG A 17 -12.29 27.45 -0.90
N ARG A 18 -11.46 28.45 -1.15
CA ARG A 18 -11.11 29.45 -0.14
C ARG A 18 -12.32 30.34 0.19
N ASP A 19 -12.54 30.58 1.48
CA ASP A 19 -13.59 31.44 2.00
C ASP A 19 -13.08 32.23 3.22
N GLY A 20 -12.58 33.42 2.95
CA GLY A 20 -11.90 34.25 3.95
C GLY A 20 -10.61 33.62 4.49
N ASN A 21 -10.60 33.33 5.79
CA ASN A 21 -9.49 32.66 6.48
C ASN A 21 -9.64 31.12 6.54
N ASP A 22 -10.65 30.58 5.85
CA ASP A 22 -10.96 29.16 5.85
C ASP A 22 -10.91 28.57 4.44
N TYR A 23 -11.00 27.25 4.38
CA TYR A 23 -11.33 26.48 3.19
C TYR A 23 -12.60 25.67 3.42
N VAL A 24 -13.42 25.57 2.40
CA VAL A 24 -14.63 24.74 2.37
C VAL A 24 -14.37 23.55 1.45
N LEU A 25 -14.39 22.34 2.02
CA LEU A 25 -14.14 21.10 1.32
C LEU A 25 -15.48 20.46 0.91
N ASP A 26 -15.55 20.04 -0.37
CA ASP A 26 -16.71 19.34 -0.94
C ASP A 26 -16.23 18.15 -1.79
N GLY A 27 -16.82 16.96 -1.58
CA GLY A 27 -16.48 15.77 -2.34
C GLY A 27 -16.51 14.48 -1.51
N GLU A 28 -15.95 13.41 -2.09
CA GLU A 28 -15.89 12.09 -1.47
C GLU A 28 -14.51 11.47 -1.58
N LYS A 29 -14.13 10.69 -0.57
CA LYS A 29 -12.95 9.82 -0.58
C LYS A 29 -13.42 8.39 -0.31
N THR A 30 -12.78 7.41 -0.94
CA THR A 30 -13.13 6.01 -0.75
C THR A 30 -11.88 5.16 -0.48
N TRP A 31 -12.08 3.97 0.06
CA TRP A 31 -11.00 3.05 0.46
C TRP A 31 -10.07 3.66 1.52
N ILE A 32 -10.62 4.45 2.44
CA ILE A 32 -9.81 5.13 3.45
C ILE A 32 -9.65 4.25 4.67
N SER A 33 -8.41 3.82 4.91
CA SER A 33 -8.03 3.06 6.10
C SER A 33 -8.31 3.86 7.37
N ASN A 34 -8.82 3.18 8.38
CA ASN A 34 -9.25 3.75 9.65
C ASN A 34 -10.35 4.82 9.52
N GLY A 35 -11.05 4.88 8.40
CA GLY A 35 -12.21 5.76 8.21
C GLY A 35 -13.25 5.50 9.29
N GLY A 36 -13.62 6.54 10.05
CA GLY A 36 -14.52 6.47 11.18
C GLY A 36 -13.94 5.88 12.46
N ILE A 37 -12.61 5.74 12.53
CA ILE A 37 -11.85 5.34 13.72
C ILE A 37 -10.81 6.42 14.04
N ALA A 38 -10.15 6.96 12.99
CA ALA A 38 -9.12 7.99 13.14
C ALA A 38 -9.73 9.32 13.63
N ASP A 39 -8.98 10.02 14.47
CA ASP A 39 -9.32 11.37 14.94
C ASP A 39 -8.90 12.45 13.96
N LEU A 40 -7.87 12.17 13.12
CA LEU A 40 -7.32 13.09 12.12
C LEU A 40 -7.22 12.44 10.75
N TYR A 41 -7.52 13.21 9.72
CA TYR A 41 -7.42 12.83 8.31
C TYR A 41 -6.59 13.83 7.54
N VAL A 42 -5.62 13.38 6.75
CA VAL A 42 -4.95 14.22 5.76
C VAL A 42 -5.70 14.09 4.43
N VAL A 43 -6.36 15.15 4.03
CA VAL A 43 -7.27 15.19 2.89
C VAL A 43 -6.65 15.97 1.75
N PHE A 44 -6.50 15.35 0.59
CA PHE A 44 -6.04 16.00 -0.63
C PHE A 44 -7.25 16.51 -1.41
N ALA A 45 -7.24 17.78 -1.77
CA ALA A 45 -8.34 18.43 -2.48
C ALA A 45 -7.82 19.43 -3.52
N ARG A 46 -8.65 19.72 -4.49
CA ARG A 46 -8.35 20.67 -5.56
C ARG A 46 -8.63 22.11 -5.08
N THR A 47 -7.59 22.91 -5.00
CA THR A 47 -7.63 24.33 -4.66
C THR A 47 -7.55 25.24 -5.89
N GLY A 48 -7.14 24.70 -7.05
CA GLY A 48 -7.31 25.37 -8.35
C GLY A 48 -6.21 26.34 -8.76
N GLU A 49 -5.03 26.31 -8.10
CA GLU A 49 -3.89 27.17 -8.47
C GLU A 49 -3.40 26.92 -9.91
N ALA A 50 -3.52 25.66 -10.36
CA ALA A 50 -3.16 25.27 -11.72
C ALA A 50 -3.91 23.97 -12.12
N PRO A 51 -3.96 23.60 -13.41
CA PRO A 51 -4.48 22.32 -13.86
C PRO A 51 -3.68 21.13 -13.33
N GLY A 52 -4.35 19.96 -13.21
CA GLY A 52 -3.72 18.69 -12.85
C GLY A 52 -3.13 18.67 -11.45
N ALA A 53 -1.96 18.06 -11.32
CA ALA A 53 -1.28 17.83 -10.04
C ALA A 53 -0.92 19.12 -9.27
N ARG A 54 -0.64 20.21 -9.98
CA ARG A 54 -0.24 21.50 -9.39
C ARG A 54 -1.41 22.29 -8.79
N GLY A 55 -2.64 21.87 -9.00
CA GLY A 55 -3.83 22.46 -8.38
C GLY A 55 -4.33 21.71 -7.16
N LEU A 56 -3.50 20.84 -6.56
CA LEU A 56 -3.86 20.03 -5.40
C LEU A 56 -3.16 20.54 -4.15
N SER A 57 -3.92 20.63 -3.06
CA SER A 57 -3.42 20.95 -1.71
C SER A 57 -3.81 19.85 -0.72
N ALA A 58 -3.16 19.83 0.44
CA ALA A 58 -3.43 18.87 1.51
C ALA A 58 -3.91 19.60 2.77
N PHE A 59 -4.88 19.04 3.47
CA PHE A 59 -5.50 19.61 4.65
C PHE A 59 -5.57 18.59 5.77
N ILE A 60 -5.40 19.02 7.01
CA ILE A 60 -5.76 18.24 8.21
C ILE A 60 -7.24 18.50 8.49
N VAL A 61 -8.02 17.42 8.59
CA VAL A 61 -9.44 17.44 8.95
C VAL A 61 -9.64 16.57 10.18
N GLU A 62 -10.29 17.11 11.21
CA GLU A 62 -10.62 16.37 12.42
C GLU A 62 -11.84 15.46 12.19
N GLY A 63 -11.87 14.30 12.85
CA GLY A 63 -12.93 13.30 12.68
C GLY A 63 -14.33 13.78 13.08
N GLY A 64 -14.43 14.81 13.92
CA GLY A 64 -15.70 15.43 14.35
C GLY A 64 -16.04 16.74 13.64
N GLN A 65 -15.29 17.10 12.58
CA GLN A 65 -15.49 18.38 11.89
C GLN A 65 -16.89 18.49 11.30
N PRO A 66 -17.64 19.58 11.50
CA PRO A 66 -18.92 19.81 10.84
C PRO A 66 -18.79 19.74 9.31
N GLY A 67 -19.71 19.01 8.65
CA GLY A 67 -19.62 18.75 7.22
C GLY A 67 -18.77 17.54 6.83
N PHE A 68 -18.08 16.90 7.77
CA PHE A 68 -17.41 15.62 7.56
C PHE A 68 -18.31 14.46 8.03
N ALA A 69 -18.43 13.42 7.22
CA ALA A 69 -19.20 12.21 7.55
C ALA A 69 -18.59 10.93 7.00
N ILE A 70 -18.86 9.84 7.71
CA ILE A 70 -18.59 8.49 7.22
C ILE A 70 -19.81 8.07 6.37
N ALA A 71 -19.65 8.08 5.06
CA ALA A 71 -20.75 7.76 4.14
C ALA A 71 -21.05 6.26 4.10
N GLU A 72 -20.01 5.43 4.20
CA GLU A 72 -20.13 3.97 4.12
C GLU A 72 -18.94 3.30 4.80
N ARG A 73 -19.17 2.18 5.48
CA ARG A 73 -18.11 1.26 5.89
C ARG A 73 -17.96 0.17 4.84
N LEU A 74 -16.72 -0.08 4.42
CA LEU A 74 -16.42 -1.02 3.34
C LEU A 74 -15.87 -2.31 3.93
N GLU A 75 -16.52 -3.42 3.64
CA GLU A 75 -16.04 -4.75 3.97
C GLU A 75 -15.18 -5.30 2.84
N VAL A 76 -14.09 -5.95 3.18
CA VAL A 76 -13.13 -6.55 2.25
C VAL A 76 -12.77 -7.97 2.68
N ILE A 77 -12.06 -8.71 1.82
CA ILE A 77 -11.75 -10.14 2.04
C ILE A 77 -10.90 -10.42 3.29
N ALA A 78 -10.20 -9.42 3.82
CA ALA A 78 -9.45 -9.51 5.07
C ALA A 78 -9.94 -8.44 6.05
N PRO A 79 -9.92 -8.69 7.36
CA PRO A 79 -10.32 -7.69 8.35
C PRO A 79 -9.45 -6.43 8.26
N HIS A 80 -10.00 -5.37 7.69
CA HIS A 80 -9.34 -4.08 7.57
C HIS A 80 -10.39 -2.97 7.63
N PRO A 81 -10.30 -2.03 8.59
CA PRO A 81 -11.30 -0.98 8.71
C PRO A 81 -11.15 0.03 7.56
N LEU A 82 -12.07 -0.03 6.62
CA LEU A 82 -12.14 0.86 5.47
C LEU A 82 -13.46 1.62 5.45
N ALA A 83 -13.45 2.86 4.95
CA ALA A 83 -14.66 3.64 4.78
C ALA A 83 -14.61 4.53 3.53
N ARG A 84 -15.81 4.92 3.09
CA ARG A 84 -16.05 6.09 2.24
C ARG A 84 -16.33 7.28 3.13
N LEU A 85 -15.62 8.38 2.87
CA LEU A 85 -15.74 9.65 3.56
C LEU A 85 -16.46 10.64 2.65
N ARG A 86 -17.31 11.48 3.23
CA ARG A 86 -18.01 12.54 2.53
C ARG A 86 -17.72 13.88 3.19
N PHE A 87 -17.45 14.87 2.37
CA PHE A 87 -17.30 16.27 2.74
C PHE A 87 -18.44 17.07 2.07
N ASP A 88 -19.21 17.78 2.87
CA ASP A 88 -20.35 18.59 2.45
C ASP A 88 -20.25 19.93 3.19
N ASN A 89 -19.80 20.97 2.51
CA ASN A 89 -19.46 22.24 3.13
C ASN A 89 -18.58 22.10 4.38
N CYS A 90 -17.61 21.16 4.36
CA CYS A 90 -16.72 20.90 5.47
C CYS A 90 -15.69 22.01 5.59
N ARG A 91 -15.85 22.87 6.60
CA ARG A 91 -15.04 24.08 6.78
C ARG A 91 -13.83 23.78 7.66
N VAL A 92 -12.63 24.12 7.17
CA VAL A 92 -11.37 24.02 7.90
C VAL A 92 -10.62 25.33 7.86
N PRO A 93 -9.88 25.71 8.92
CA PRO A 93 -9.10 26.94 8.90
C PRO A 93 -7.93 26.84 7.91
N ALA A 94 -7.49 27.95 7.34
CA ALA A 94 -6.35 27.99 6.41
C ALA A 94 -5.06 27.43 7.06
N SER A 95 -4.92 27.50 8.37
CA SER A 95 -3.81 26.91 9.14
C SER A 95 -3.81 25.37 9.14
N ALA A 96 -4.92 24.72 8.77
CA ALA A 96 -5.00 23.27 8.61
C ALA A 96 -4.34 22.76 7.31
N MET A 97 -3.91 23.67 6.42
CA MET A 97 -3.21 23.30 5.20
C MET A 97 -1.80 22.77 5.52
N VAL A 98 -1.46 21.62 4.92
CA VAL A 98 -0.13 21.02 4.99
C VAL A 98 0.73 21.50 3.82
N GLY A 99 1.78 22.26 4.10
CA GLY A 99 2.62 22.89 3.07
C GLY A 99 1.99 24.17 2.51
N LYS A 100 2.13 24.38 1.20
CA LYS A 100 1.62 25.58 0.50
C LYS A 100 0.51 25.18 -0.49
N PRO A 101 -0.32 26.16 -0.90
CA PRO A 101 -1.29 25.93 -1.96
C PRO A 101 -0.63 25.34 -3.21
N GLY A 102 -1.23 24.29 -3.81
CA GLY A 102 -0.72 23.62 -4.99
C GLY A 102 0.40 22.60 -4.74
N GLU A 103 0.90 22.44 -3.50
CA GLU A 103 1.97 21.47 -3.18
C GLU A 103 1.44 20.09 -2.71
N GLY A 104 0.13 19.87 -2.65
CA GLY A 104 -0.44 18.64 -2.13
C GLY A 104 0.04 17.38 -2.87
N PHE A 105 0.18 17.45 -4.18
CA PHE A 105 0.70 16.30 -4.95
C PHE A 105 2.15 15.96 -4.56
N LYS A 106 3.00 16.97 -4.31
CA LYS A 106 4.37 16.76 -3.85
C LYS A 106 4.41 16.09 -2.48
N VAL A 107 3.54 16.53 -1.56
CA VAL A 107 3.37 15.90 -0.23
C VAL A 107 2.96 14.45 -0.38
N ALA A 108 1.95 14.16 -1.22
CA ALA A 108 1.50 12.79 -1.47
C ALA A 108 2.61 11.88 -2.01
N MET A 109 3.38 12.36 -3.00
CA MET A 109 4.46 11.56 -3.61
C MET A 109 5.61 11.30 -2.63
N ALA A 110 5.97 12.27 -1.80
CA ALA A 110 7.00 12.09 -0.77
C ALA A 110 6.57 11.05 0.28
N THR A 111 5.30 11.06 0.67
CA THR A 111 4.71 10.07 1.59
C THR A 111 4.71 8.68 0.97
N LEU A 112 4.29 8.54 -0.30
CA LEU A 112 4.28 7.27 -1.01
C LEU A 112 5.67 6.65 -1.19
N ASP A 113 6.71 7.45 -1.36
CA ASP A 113 8.09 6.96 -1.46
C ASP A 113 8.53 6.24 -0.16
N VAL A 114 8.02 6.66 0.99
CA VAL A 114 8.26 5.98 2.28
C VAL A 114 7.34 4.76 2.43
N PHE A 115 6.03 4.96 2.26
CA PHE A 115 5.03 3.91 2.55
C PHE A 115 5.10 2.72 1.60
N ARG A 116 5.51 2.88 0.35
CA ARG A 116 5.75 1.75 -0.55
C ARG A 116 6.80 0.78 0.01
N THR A 117 7.87 1.31 0.60
CA THR A 117 8.89 0.49 1.25
C THR A 117 8.34 -0.26 2.46
N THR A 118 7.55 0.40 3.31
CA THR A 118 6.95 -0.23 4.50
C THR A 118 5.87 -1.25 4.15
N VAL A 119 5.11 -1.04 3.08
CA VAL A 119 4.17 -2.06 2.53
C VAL A 119 4.95 -3.28 2.02
N GLY A 120 6.09 -3.07 1.34
CA GLY A 120 7.00 -4.15 0.97
C GLY A 120 7.51 -4.93 2.19
N ALA A 121 7.85 -4.23 3.27
CA ALA A 121 8.29 -4.84 4.53
C ALA A 121 7.16 -5.65 5.21
N ALA A 122 5.92 -5.16 5.19
CA ALA A 122 4.76 -5.90 5.69
C ALA A 122 4.54 -7.20 4.91
N ALA A 123 4.59 -7.13 3.57
CA ALA A 123 4.49 -8.30 2.70
C ALA A 123 5.61 -9.33 2.98
N LEU A 124 6.85 -8.86 3.18
CA LEU A 124 7.98 -9.69 3.58
C LEU A 124 7.72 -10.39 4.92
N GLY A 125 7.13 -9.69 5.89
CA GLY A 125 6.72 -10.27 7.18
C GLY A 125 5.69 -11.37 7.01
N PHE A 126 4.71 -11.18 6.15
CA PHE A 126 3.71 -12.21 5.83
C PHE A 126 4.32 -13.43 5.16
N ALA A 127 5.23 -13.24 4.19
CA ALA A 127 5.94 -14.32 3.54
C ALA A 127 6.80 -15.14 4.53
N ARG A 128 7.53 -14.47 5.41
CA ARG A 128 8.32 -15.11 6.47
C ARG A 128 7.45 -15.93 7.42
N ARG A 129 6.29 -15.41 7.81
CA ARG A 129 5.35 -16.15 8.65
C ARG A 129 4.82 -17.37 7.92
N ALA A 130 4.41 -17.24 6.66
CA ALA A 130 3.95 -18.37 5.84
C ALA A 130 5.02 -19.46 5.71
N MET A 131 6.27 -19.08 5.46
CA MET A 131 7.40 -19.99 5.40
C MET A 131 7.61 -20.75 6.72
N ALA A 132 7.55 -20.04 7.87
CA ALA A 132 7.72 -20.68 9.18
C ALA A 132 6.64 -21.71 9.47
N GLU A 133 5.36 -21.40 9.18
CA GLU A 133 4.26 -22.35 9.33
C GLU A 133 4.43 -23.55 8.39
N THR A 134 4.86 -23.30 7.15
CA THR A 134 5.07 -24.36 6.15
C THR A 134 6.22 -25.27 6.52
N ALA A 135 7.35 -24.75 6.98
CA ALA A 135 8.48 -25.56 7.43
C ALA A 135 8.10 -26.44 8.61
N LYS A 136 7.36 -25.89 9.59
CA LYS A 136 6.81 -26.66 10.71
C LYS A 136 5.89 -27.79 10.23
N ARG A 137 4.99 -27.49 9.30
CA ARG A 137 4.08 -28.48 8.70
C ARG A 137 4.85 -29.58 7.97
N ALA A 138 5.80 -29.20 7.13
CA ALA A 138 6.59 -30.14 6.35
C ALA A 138 7.39 -31.11 7.22
N SER A 139 7.92 -30.65 8.34
CA SER A 139 8.70 -31.48 9.27
C SER A 139 7.83 -32.41 10.13
N SER A 140 6.56 -32.08 10.38
CA SER A 140 5.70 -32.82 11.31
C SER A 140 4.64 -33.69 10.63
N ARG A 141 4.25 -33.37 9.39
CA ARG A 141 3.24 -34.11 8.65
C ARG A 141 3.85 -35.31 7.91
N GLU A 142 3.38 -36.48 8.21
CA GLU A 142 3.78 -37.72 7.50
C GLU A 142 2.80 -38.04 6.36
N LEU A 143 3.35 -38.39 5.20
CA LEU A 143 2.66 -38.96 4.05
C LEU A 143 3.53 -40.06 3.43
N PHE A 144 2.92 -41.13 2.99
CA PHE A 144 3.63 -42.27 2.37
C PHE A 144 4.73 -42.87 3.25
N GLY A 145 4.57 -42.79 4.59
CA GLY A 145 5.52 -43.35 5.56
C GLY A 145 6.73 -42.47 5.89
N ALA A 146 6.76 -41.21 5.44
CA ALA A 146 7.85 -40.28 5.71
C ALA A 146 7.32 -38.85 5.93
N PRO A 147 8.06 -37.97 6.61
CA PRO A 147 7.76 -36.53 6.69
C PRO A 147 7.64 -35.90 5.31
N LEU A 148 6.72 -34.91 5.16
CA LEU A 148 6.58 -34.17 3.92
C LEU A 148 7.90 -33.54 3.45
N ALA A 149 8.76 -33.12 4.39
CA ALA A 149 10.06 -32.52 4.11
C ALA A 149 11.00 -33.45 3.32
N GLU A 150 10.77 -34.75 3.28
CA GLU A 150 11.57 -35.71 2.51
C GLU A 150 11.14 -35.81 1.05
N LEU A 151 9.98 -35.28 0.69
CA LEU A 151 9.52 -35.26 -0.69
C LEU A 151 10.25 -34.17 -1.49
N GLN A 152 10.91 -34.53 -2.60
CA GLN A 152 11.70 -33.60 -3.41
C GLN A 152 10.91 -32.39 -3.91
N MET A 153 9.63 -32.57 -4.28
CA MET A 153 8.78 -31.43 -4.70
C MET A 153 8.54 -30.45 -3.54
N VAL A 154 8.39 -30.94 -2.32
CA VAL A 154 8.23 -30.08 -1.13
C VAL A 154 9.52 -29.32 -0.85
N GLN A 155 10.68 -29.98 -0.98
CA GLN A 155 12.00 -29.32 -0.86
C GLN A 155 12.18 -28.25 -1.93
N GLY A 156 11.77 -28.50 -3.18
CA GLY A 156 11.77 -27.50 -4.27
C GLY A 156 10.91 -26.29 -3.92
N HIS A 157 9.67 -26.49 -3.45
CA HIS A 157 8.80 -25.42 -3.01
C HIS A 157 9.41 -24.58 -1.87
N LEU A 158 10.00 -25.23 -0.87
CA LEU A 158 10.66 -24.52 0.24
C LEU A 158 11.86 -23.71 -0.23
N ALA A 159 12.62 -24.20 -1.21
CA ALA A 159 13.74 -23.49 -1.82
C ALA A 159 13.27 -22.23 -2.58
N ASP A 160 12.21 -22.35 -3.40
CA ASP A 160 11.63 -21.21 -4.13
C ASP A 160 11.07 -20.16 -3.18
N MET A 161 10.37 -20.58 -2.12
CA MET A 161 9.86 -19.69 -1.08
C MET A 161 11.00 -18.93 -0.39
N ALA A 162 12.09 -19.61 -0.04
CA ALA A 162 13.26 -18.99 0.61
C ALA A 162 13.91 -17.96 -0.31
N LEU A 163 14.10 -18.29 -1.60
CA LEU A 163 14.67 -17.38 -2.59
C LEU A 163 13.81 -16.11 -2.77
N ASP A 164 12.49 -16.26 -2.90
CA ASP A 164 11.57 -15.13 -3.00
C ASP A 164 11.63 -14.22 -1.77
N ILE A 165 11.73 -14.80 -0.56
CA ILE A 165 11.83 -14.06 0.69
C ILE A 165 13.14 -13.28 0.77
N ASP A 166 14.27 -13.89 0.44
CA ASP A 166 15.58 -13.23 0.50
C ASP A 166 15.71 -12.12 -0.54
N ALA A 167 15.25 -12.37 -1.77
CA ALA A 167 15.22 -11.33 -2.81
C ALA A 167 14.33 -10.13 -2.41
N ALA A 168 13.16 -10.40 -1.82
CA ALA A 168 12.27 -9.36 -1.31
C ALA A 168 12.94 -8.58 -0.17
N ALA A 169 13.62 -9.26 0.76
CA ALA A 169 14.32 -8.63 1.87
C ALA A 169 15.42 -7.68 1.39
N LEU A 170 16.24 -8.12 0.44
CA LEU A 170 17.31 -7.29 -0.14
C LEU A 170 16.78 -6.03 -0.81
N LEU A 171 15.68 -6.12 -1.55
CA LEU A 171 15.06 -4.95 -2.18
C LEU A 171 14.46 -3.98 -1.16
N VAL A 172 13.77 -4.48 -0.13
CA VAL A 172 13.19 -3.67 0.94
C VAL A 172 14.30 -2.96 1.72
N TYR A 173 15.34 -3.68 2.14
CA TYR A 173 16.45 -3.10 2.89
C TYR A 173 17.26 -2.12 2.04
N ARG A 174 17.46 -2.38 0.75
CA ARG A 174 18.10 -1.41 -0.15
C ARG A 174 17.31 -0.11 -0.22
N ALA A 175 15.99 -0.17 -0.36
CA ALA A 175 15.15 1.03 -0.42
C ALA A 175 15.22 1.85 0.88
N ALA A 176 15.14 1.18 2.03
CA ALA A 176 15.29 1.82 3.33
C ALA A 176 16.69 2.43 3.51
N TRP A 177 17.73 1.67 3.25
CA TRP A 177 19.12 2.14 3.35
C TRP A 177 19.40 3.34 2.45
N THR A 178 18.93 3.31 1.19
CA THR A 178 19.08 4.44 0.26
C THR A 178 18.46 5.72 0.84
N LYS A 179 17.29 5.58 1.49
CA LYS A 179 16.63 6.72 2.17
C LYS A 179 17.45 7.21 3.35
N ASP A 180 17.98 6.31 4.17
CA ASP A 180 18.77 6.63 5.35
C ASP A 180 20.13 7.29 4.99
N GLN A 181 20.67 6.99 3.80
CA GLN A 181 21.84 7.69 3.25
C GLN A 181 21.54 9.11 2.74
N GLY A 182 20.34 9.63 2.95
CA GLY A 182 19.99 11.00 2.61
C GLY A 182 19.59 11.22 1.15
N ALA A 183 19.32 10.16 0.38
CA ALA A 183 18.80 10.32 -0.99
C ALA A 183 17.53 11.18 -0.99
N ALA A 184 17.52 12.21 -1.83
CA ALA A 184 16.39 13.14 -1.92
C ALA A 184 15.10 12.42 -2.35
N ARG A 185 15.22 11.41 -3.20
CA ARG A 185 14.11 10.56 -3.66
C ARG A 185 14.56 9.11 -3.73
N VAL A 186 13.63 8.21 -3.42
CA VAL A 186 13.81 6.75 -3.47
C VAL A 186 12.68 6.08 -4.25
N SER A 187 12.07 6.80 -5.19
CA SER A 187 10.86 6.37 -5.88
C SER A 187 11.05 5.05 -6.64
N ARG A 188 12.21 4.86 -7.31
CA ARG A 188 12.53 3.62 -8.03
C ARG A 188 12.74 2.45 -7.06
N GLU A 189 13.57 2.65 -6.04
CA GLU A 189 13.89 1.62 -5.05
C GLU A 189 12.64 1.20 -4.27
N ALA A 190 11.83 2.16 -3.83
CA ALA A 190 10.56 1.92 -3.14
C ALA A 190 9.55 1.19 -4.03
N ALA A 191 9.46 1.55 -5.32
CA ALA A 191 8.60 0.87 -6.27
C ALA A 191 9.05 -0.57 -6.54
N MET A 192 10.36 -0.81 -6.70
CA MET A 192 10.93 -2.16 -6.84
C MET A 192 10.68 -3.01 -5.59
N ALA A 193 10.92 -2.46 -4.40
CA ALA A 193 10.70 -3.13 -3.13
C ALA A 193 9.23 -3.54 -2.97
N LYS A 194 8.31 -2.60 -3.17
CA LYS A 194 6.87 -2.85 -3.06
C LYS A 194 6.40 -3.88 -4.07
N LEU A 195 6.73 -3.70 -5.34
CA LEU A 195 6.31 -4.61 -6.41
C LEU A 195 6.78 -6.02 -6.13
N TYR A 196 8.09 -6.21 -5.95
CA TYR A 196 8.65 -7.54 -5.80
C TYR A 196 8.16 -8.21 -4.51
N ALA A 197 8.22 -7.53 -3.36
CA ALA A 197 7.86 -8.11 -2.08
C ALA A 197 6.38 -8.54 -2.03
N THR A 198 5.46 -7.73 -2.59
CA THR A 198 4.03 -8.09 -2.56
C THR A 198 3.69 -9.23 -3.54
N GLU A 199 4.33 -9.29 -4.71
CA GLU A 199 4.13 -10.38 -5.67
C GLU A 199 4.79 -11.68 -5.18
N ALA A 200 5.99 -11.61 -4.63
CA ALA A 200 6.69 -12.75 -4.04
C ALA A 200 5.91 -13.32 -2.82
N ALA A 201 5.47 -12.45 -1.92
CA ALA A 201 4.68 -12.88 -0.76
C ALA A 201 3.38 -13.58 -1.18
N GLN A 202 2.71 -13.13 -2.23
CA GLN A 202 1.53 -13.83 -2.76
C GLN A 202 1.89 -15.24 -3.22
N ARG A 203 2.99 -15.45 -3.94
CA ARG A 203 3.44 -16.79 -4.37
C ARG A 203 3.82 -17.66 -3.19
N VAL A 204 4.59 -17.13 -2.24
CA VAL A 204 5.00 -17.85 -1.03
C VAL A 204 3.79 -18.30 -0.21
N ILE A 205 2.81 -17.43 -0.03
CA ILE A 205 1.61 -17.74 0.75
C ILE A 205 0.71 -18.74 0.00
N ASP A 206 0.56 -18.61 -1.31
CA ASP A 206 -0.19 -19.55 -2.14
C ASP A 206 0.42 -20.96 -2.03
N THR A 207 1.74 -21.07 -2.14
CA THR A 207 2.48 -22.33 -1.93
C THR A 207 2.28 -22.87 -0.51
N ALA A 208 2.29 -21.99 0.51
CA ALA A 208 2.03 -22.39 1.88
C ALA A 208 0.63 -22.99 2.06
N VAL A 209 -0.40 -22.35 1.51
CA VAL A 209 -1.78 -22.88 1.51
C VAL A 209 -1.81 -24.26 0.85
N GLN A 210 -1.18 -24.41 -0.31
CA GLN A 210 -1.10 -25.68 -1.03
C GLN A 210 -0.46 -26.80 -0.19
N LEU A 211 0.67 -26.51 0.47
CA LEU A 211 1.40 -27.50 1.29
C LEU A 211 0.68 -27.84 2.60
N HIS A 212 -0.23 -26.99 3.07
CA HIS A 212 -1.11 -27.30 4.20
C HIS A 212 -2.33 -28.13 3.81
N GLY A 213 -2.67 -28.22 2.51
CA GLY A 213 -3.83 -28.95 2.02
C GLY A 213 -5.14 -28.41 2.61
N GLY A 214 -6.04 -29.28 3.05
CA GLY A 214 -7.33 -28.87 3.62
C GLY A 214 -7.24 -27.92 4.81
N ASP A 215 -6.20 -28.02 5.64
CA ASP A 215 -5.95 -27.08 6.74
C ASP A 215 -5.62 -25.68 6.20
N GLY A 216 -4.94 -25.59 5.07
CA GLY A 216 -4.55 -24.33 4.44
C GLY A 216 -5.72 -23.44 3.97
N VAL A 217 -6.88 -24.04 3.73
CA VAL A 217 -8.11 -23.31 3.32
C VAL A 217 -9.14 -23.22 4.46
N ARG A 218 -8.82 -23.77 5.64
CA ARG A 218 -9.71 -23.71 6.79
C ARG A 218 -9.70 -22.30 7.38
N SER A 219 -10.87 -21.67 7.47
CA SER A 219 -11.03 -20.33 8.04
C SER A 219 -10.40 -20.21 9.43
N GLY A 220 -9.59 -19.18 9.62
CA GLY A 220 -8.85 -18.91 10.85
C GLY A 220 -7.50 -19.63 10.95
N HIS A 221 -7.12 -20.47 9.98
CA HIS A 221 -5.76 -21.01 9.94
C HIS A 221 -4.76 -19.90 9.53
N PRO A 222 -3.54 -19.84 10.13
CA PRO A 222 -2.60 -18.75 9.85
C PRO A 222 -2.32 -18.51 8.37
N VAL A 223 -2.08 -19.55 7.57
CA VAL A 223 -1.78 -19.36 6.13
C VAL A 223 -3.01 -18.92 5.33
N GLU A 224 -4.22 -19.35 5.70
CA GLU A 224 -5.47 -18.88 5.13
C GLU A 224 -5.69 -17.38 5.41
N MET A 225 -5.45 -16.95 6.65
CA MET A 225 -5.55 -15.54 7.01
C MET A 225 -4.55 -14.70 6.20
N LEU A 226 -3.29 -15.15 6.09
CA LEU A 226 -2.27 -14.49 5.28
C LEU A 226 -2.65 -14.42 3.79
N TYR A 227 -3.31 -15.47 3.26
CA TYR A 227 -3.76 -15.50 1.87
C TYR A 227 -4.80 -14.42 1.56
N ARG A 228 -5.71 -14.15 2.48
CA ARG A 228 -6.67 -13.05 2.34
C ARG A 228 -6.01 -11.69 2.49
N GLU A 229 -5.11 -11.53 3.47
CA GLU A 229 -4.42 -10.26 3.77
C GLU A 229 -3.51 -9.79 2.63
N ILE A 230 -2.69 -10.68 2.07
CA ILE A 230 -1.68 -10.30 1.08
C ILE A 230 -2.29 -9.72 -0.20
N ARG A 231 -3.53 -10.10 -0.55
CA ARG A 231 -4.13 -9.70 -1.81
C ARG A 231 -4.28 -8.18 -1.96
N ALA A 232 -4.63 -7.50 -0.88
CA ALA A 232 -4.82 -6.05 -0.87
C ALA A 232 -3.49 -5.27 -1.05
N LEU A 233 -2.37 -5.82 -0.55
CA LEU A 233 -1.06 -5.18 -0.63
C LEU A 233 -0.57 -5.00 -2.07
N ARG A 234 -1.07 -5.80 -3.01
CA ARG A 234 -0.78 -5.68 -4.45
C ARG A 234 -1.57 -4.55 -5.12
N ILE A 235 -2.59 -4.02 -4.44
CA ILE A 235 -3.53 -3.03 -4.98
C ILE A 235 -3.24 -1.64 -4.41
N TYR A 236 -3.23 -1.49 -3.09
CA TYR A 236 -3.07 -0.18 -2.47
C TYR A 236 -1.61 0.31 -2.52
N GLU A 237 -1.38 1.59 -2.18
CA GLU A 237 -0.09 2.31 -2.29
C GLU A 237 0.48 2.28 -3.73
N GLY A 238 -0.42 2.22 -4.71
CA GLY A 238 -0.14 2.04 -6.13
C GLY A 238 -0.07 0.58 -6.52
N ALA A 239 -0.99 0.16 -7.39
CA ALA A 239 -1.10 -1.21 -7.88
C ALA A 239 0.21 -1.68 -8.56
N SER A 240 0.40 -3.00 -8.66
CA SER A 240 1.58 -3.61 -9.26
C SER A 240 1.93 -3.01 -10.64
N ASP A 241 0.93 -2.73 -11.47
CA ASP A 241 1.16 -2.13 -12.80
C ASP A 241 1.64 -0.67 -12.70
N VAL A 242 1.16 0.09 -11.72
CA VAL A 242 1.66 1.45 -11.44
C VAL A 242 3.13 1.41 -11.01
N GLN A 243 3.54 0.43 -10.18
CA GLN A 243 4.95 0.27 -9.80
C GLN A 243 5.83 -0.01 -11.02
N LYS A 244 5.39 -0.87 -11.94
CA LYS A 244 6.12 -1.15 -13.20
C LYS A 244 6.33 0.12 -14.04
N ILE A 245 5.31 0.96 -14.14
CA ILE A 245 5.40 2.25 -14.86
C ILE A 245 6.42 3.19 -14.18
N ILE A 246 6.42 3.28 -12.85
CA ILE A 246 7.36 4.11 -12.09
C ILE A 246 8.80 3.64 -12.34
N ILE A 247 9.05 2.34 -12.25
CA ILE A 247 10.36 1.74 -12.48
C ILE A 247 10.83 2.02 -13.91
N ALA A 248 9.98 1.76 -14.91
CA ALA A 248 10.33 1.98 -16.31
C ALA A 248 10.63 3.45 -16.61
N ARG A 249 9.83 4.39 -16.10
CA ARG A 249 10.08 5.82 -16.27
C ARG A 249 11.39 6.28 -15.64
N ALA A 250 11.74 5.76 -14.46
CA ALA A 250 13.02 6.07 -13.84
C ALA A 250 14.21 5.62 -14.70
N ILE A 251 14.17 4.38 -15.21
CA ILE A 251 15.21 3.84 -16.11
C ILE A 251 15.33 4.69 -17.40
N LEU A 252 14.21 5.00 -18.03
CA LEU A 252 14.20 5.79 -19.28
C LEU A 252 14.72 7.21 -19.05
N SER A 253 14.42 7.83 -17.92
CA SER A 253 14.94 9.14 -17.53
C SER A 253 16.46 9.13 -17.34
N GLU A 254 17.02 8.09 -16.70
CA GLU A 254 18.45 7.91 -16.54
C GLU A 254 19.16 7.77 -17.90
N LEU A 255 18.59 6.97 -18.83
CA LEU A 255 19.15 6.74 -20.16
C LEU A 255 19.11 8.01 -21.06
N SER A 256 18.11 8.86 -20.88
CA SER A 256 17.97 10.10 -21.65
C SER A 256 18.83 11.25 -21.13
N GLY A 257 19.59 11.06 -20.03
CA GLY A 257 20.36 12.11 -19.40
C GLY A 257 19.51 13.22 -18.77
N ALA A 258 18.19 13.05 -18.74
CA ALA A 258 17.25 13.93 -18.05
C ALA A 258 17.29 13.59 -16.56
N ASN A 259 18.26 14.11 -15.83
CA ASN A 259 18.24 14.08 -14.38
C ASN A 259 16.98 14.83 -13.91
N ALA A 260 16.09 14.10 -13.28
CA ALA A 260 14.86 14.60 -12.67
C ALA A 260 15.13 15.52 -11.49
#